data_42878dc01d3915d94cb60b72e6dd58a0
#
_entry.id   42878dc01d3915d94cb60b72e6dd58a0
#
_cell.length_a   1.000
_cell.length_b   1.000
_cell.length_c   1.000
_cell.angle_alpha   90.00
_cell.angle_beta   90.00
_cell.angle_gamma   90.00
#
_symmetry.space_group_name_H-M   'P 1'
#
loop_
_entity.id
_entity.type
_entity.pdbx_description
1 polymer ?
#
loop_
_entity_poly.entity_id
_entity_poly.type
_entity_poly.pdbx_seq_one_letter_code
_entity_poly.pdbx_strand_id
1 'polypeptide(L)'
;MVIRLLNTSEYLELCEAIGDEILLLPICQTYKKLQQEIKTNSEIIELINKFEKAKEAYADVERYGKYHPDYKMVSQQLIEAKSNLFQNPYIKEFKKCEREIQLILDDIAQKISRVVEFKINKNKSCGCGSGNCSK
;
A
#
# COMPACT_ATOMS: atom_id res chain seq x y z
N MET A 1 -6.94 34.17 -20.24
CA MET A 1 -6.39 32.92 -19.72
C MET A 1 -7.54 32.03 -19.26
N VAL A 2 -7.96 31.10 -20.10
CA VAL A 2 -9.06 30.19 -19.76
C VAL A 2 -8.47 29.14 -18.83
N ILE A 3 -8.73 29.26 -17.52
CA ILE A 3 -8.56 28.16 -16.58
C ILE A 3 -9.58 27.11 -17.01
N ARG A 4 -9.14 26.13 -17.76
CA ARG A 4 -9.96 24.96 -18.06
C ARG A 4 -10.12 24.22 -16.74
N LEU A 5 -11.17 24.54 -16.02
CA LEU A 5 -11.66 23.71 -14.94
C LEU A 5 -12.05 22.39 -15.60
N LEU A 6 -11.08 21.46 -15.61
CA LEU A 6 -11.37 20.08 -15.98
C LEU A 6 -12.50 19.64 -15.05
N ASN A 7 -13.60 19.21 -15.65
CA ASN A 7 -14.73 18.69 -14.92
C ASN A 7 -14.27 17.51 -14.07
N THR A 8 -14.70 17.43 -12.82
CA THR A 8 -14.35 16.32 -11.91
C THR A 8 -14.61 14.95 -12.56
N SER A 9 -15.59 14.87 -13.45
CA SER A 9 -15.90 13.67 -14.26
C SER A 9 -14.76 13.27 -15.19
N GLU A 10 -14.10 14.22 -15.89
CA GLU A 10 -12.98 13.94 -16.81
C GLU A 10 -11.77 13.36 -16.06
N TYR A 11 -11.49 13.83 -14.83
CA TYR A 11 -10.43 13.26 -14.00
C TYR A 11 -10.75 11.85 -13.54
N LEU A 12 -12.01 11.59 -13.14
CA LEU A 12 -12.45 10.27 -12.73
C LEU A 12 -12.34 9.26 -13.90
N GLU A 13 -12.78 9.63 -15.09
CA GLU A 13 -12.66 8.79 -16.29
C GLU A 13 -11.21 8.45 -16.61
N LEU A 14 -10.29 9.41 -16.48
CA LEU A 14 -8.86 9.17 -16.67
C LEU A 14 -8.27 8.25 -15.60
N CYS A 15 -8.68 8.42 -14.34
CA CYS A 15 -8.25 7.54 -13.24
C CYS A 15 -8.78 6.11 -13.44
N GLU A 16 -10.02 5.94 -13.85
CA GLU A 16 -10.62 4.64 -14.17
C GLU A 16 -9.87 3.95 -15.33
N ALA A 17 -9.57 4.68 -16.41
CA ALA A 17 -8.80 4.15 -17.53
C ALA A 17 -7.41 3.67 -17.12
N ILE A 18 -6.69 4.44 -16.29
CA ILE A 18 -5.39 4.01 -15.74
C ILE A 18 -5.55 2.76 -14.88
N GLY A 19 -6.56 2.72 -14.02
CA GLY A 19 -6.88 1.57 -13.18
C GLY A 19 -7.14 0.31 -14.00
N ASP A 20 -7.92 0.42 -15.06
CA ASP A 20 -8.25 -0.70 -15.95
C ASP A 20 -7.00 -1.23 -16.66
N GLU A 21 -6.12 -0.35 -17.15
CA GLU A 21 -4.85 -0.76 -17.77
C GLU A 21 -3.93 -1.48 -16.77
N ILE A 22 -3.84 -0.99 -15.53
CA ILE A 22 -3.06 -1.66 -14.47
C ILE A 22 -3.62 -3.05 -14.19
N LEU A 23 -4.94 -3.21 -14.14
CA LEU A 23 -5.58 -4.51 -13.91
C LEU A 23 -5.34 -5.52 -15.02
N LEU A 24 -5.00 -5.08 -16.22
CA LEU A 24 -4.64 -5.96 -17.34
C LEU A 24 -3.20 -6.47 -17.27
N LEU A 25 -2.35 -5.89 -16.42
CA LEU A 25 -0.98 -6.36 -16.26
C LEU A 25 -0.92 -7.83 -15.83
N PRO A 26 0.03 -8.62 -16.36
CA PRO A 26 0.18 -10.04 -16.02
C PRO A 26 0.34 -10.27 -14.51
N ILE A 27 1.03 -9.37 -13.81
CA ILE A 27 1.22 -9.44 -12.36
C ILE A 27 -0.10 -9.31 -11.60
N CYS A 28 -1.02 -8.45 -12.06
CA CYS A 28 -2.33 -8.28 -11.47
C CYS A 28 -3.22 -9.50 -11.70
N GLN A 29 -3.08 -10.15 -12.86
CA GLN A 29 -3.80 -11.40 -13.15
C GLN A 29 -3.30 -12.55 -12.25
N THR A 30 -1.99 -12.63 -12.04
CA THR A 30 -1.38 -13.60 -11.12
C THR A 30 -1.83 -13.34 -9.68
N TYR A 31 -1.85 -12.09 -9.25
CA TYR A 31 -2.35 -11.68 -7.93
C TYR A 31 -3.80 -12.14 -7.69
N LYS A 32 -4.69 -11.90 -8.66
CA LYS A 32 -6.11 -12.33 -8.57
C LYS A 32 -6.25 -13.85 -8.45
N LYS A 33 -5.46 -14.62 -9.21
CA LYS A 33 -5.46 -16.09 -9.13
C LYS A 33 -5.00 -16.56 -7.75
N LEU A 34 -3.89 -16.05 -7.25
CA LEU A 34 -3.38 -16.38 -5.92
C LEU A 34 -4.35 -15.99 -4.81
N GLN A 35 -5.01 -14.83 -4.93
CA GLN A 35 -6.04 -14.41 -3.99
C GLN A 35 -7.21 -15.41 -3.94
N GLN A 36 -7.62 -15.93 -5.08
CA GLN A 36 -8.67 -16.94 -5.15
C GLN A 36 -8.23 -18.27 -4.51
N GLU A 37 -7.02 -18.74 -4.81
CA GLU A 37 -6.44 -19.94 -4.20
C GLU A 37 -6.36 -19.83 -2.67
N ILE A 38 -5.90 -18.69 -2.17
CA ILE A 38 -5.82 -18.42 -0.72
C ILE A 38 -7.22 -18.46 -0.08
N LYS A 39 -8.24 -17.94 -0.74
CA LYS A 39 -9.63 -17.93 -0.23
C LYS A 39 -10.30 -19.30 -0.21
N THR A 40 -9.86 -20.22 -1.06
CA THR A 40 -10.47 -21.55 -1.21
C THR A 40 -9.69 -22.65 -0.51
N ASN A 41 -8.43 -22.44 -0.17
CA ASN A 41 -7.58 -23.43 0.47
C ASN A 41 -7.77 -23.45 1.98
N SER A 42 -8.34 -24.53 2.50
CA SER A 42 -8.64 -24.68 3.94
C SER A 42 -7.39 -24.62 4.84
N GLU A 43 -6.25 -25.16 4.39
CA GLU A 43 -4.99 -25.12 5.15
C GLU A 43 -4.48 -23.69 5.34
N ILE A 44 -4.56 -22.90 4.27
CA ILE A 44 -4.15 -21.49 4.30
C ILE A 44 -5.08 -20.68 5.21
N ILE A 45 -6.38 -20.93 5.12
CA ILE A 45 -7.40 -20.28 5.98
C ILE A 45 -7.12 -20.58 7.45
N GLU A 46 -6.77 -21.83 7.79
CA GLU A 46 -6.40 -22.17 9.16
C GLU A 46 -5.14 -21.43 9.65
N LEU A 47 -4.12 -21.31 8.80
CA LEU A 47 -2.90 -20.55 9.12
C LEU A 47 -3.20 -19.08 9.33
N ILE A 48 -4.06 -18.48 8.50
CA ILE A 48 -4.52 -17.09 8.65
C ILE A 48 -5.27 -16.93 9.98
N ASN A 49 -6.22 -17.82 10.28
CA ASN A 49 -6.98 -17.74 11.53
C ASN A 49 -6.10 -17.90 12.77
N LYS A 50 -5.09 -18.77 12.74
CA LYS A 50 -4.10 -18.91 13.83
C LYS A 50 -3.29 -17.64 14.01
N PHE A 51 -2.88 -17.01 12.90
CA PHE A 51 -2.12 -15.76 12.94
C PHE A 51 -2.98 -14.60 13.49
N GLU A 52 -4.24 -14.47 13.04
CA GLU A 52 -5.14 -13.42 13.54
C GLU A 52 -5.42 -13.56 15.05
N LYS A 53 -5.69 -14.77 15.53
CA LYS A 53 -5.85 -15.03 16.97
C LYS A 53 -4.60 -14.69 17.78
N ALA A 54 -3.42 -15.02 17.26
CA ALA A 54 -2.16 -14.67 17.90
C ALA A 54 -1.91 -13.15 17.93
N LYS A 55 -2.31 -12.44 16.87
CA LYS A 55 -2.29 -10.97 16.82
C LYS A 55 -3.20 -10.33 17.86
N GLU A 56 -4.43 -10.82 17.99
CA GLU A 56 -5.39 -10.33 18.98
C GLU A 56 -4.86 -10.53 20.39
N ALA A 57 -4.39 -11.74 20.70
CA ALA A 57 -3.80 -12.04 22.01
C ALA A 57 -2.57 -11.16 22.31
N TYR A 58 -1.72 -10.90 21.31
CA TYR A 58 -0.59 -10.00 21.47
C TYR A 58 -1.02 -8.56 21.73
N ALA A 59 -2.00 -8.05 20.98
CA ALA A 59 -2.51 -6.69 21.13
C ALA A 59 -3.11 -6.46 22.55
N ASP A 60 -3.77 -7.47 23.12
CA ASP A 60 -4.30 -7.39 24.48
C ASP A 60 -3.19 -7.29 25.52
N VAL A 61 -2.14 -8.11 25.38
CA VAL A 61 -1.02 -8.12 26.34
C VAL A 61 -0.10 -6.89 26.14
N GLU A 62 0.05 -6.40 24.91
CA GLU A 62 0.87 -5.22 24.59
C GLU A 62 0.38 -3.96 25.33
N ARG A 63 -0.93 -3.83 25.57
CA ARG A 63 -1.52 -2.71 26.32
C ARG A 63 -1.01 -2.64 27.76
N TYR A 64 -0.65 -3.78 28.36
CA TYR A 64 -0.11 -3.85 29.71
C TYR A 64 1.42 -3.79 29.76
N GLY A 65 2.07 -3.80 28.60
CA GLY A 65 3.50 -3.67 28.42
C GLY A 65 4.32 -4.94 28.66
N LYS A 66 5.62 -4.82 28.50
CA LYS A 66 6.58 -5.93 28.54
C LYS A 66 6.68 -6.65 29.90
N TYR A 67 6.12 -6.07 30.95
CA TYR A 67 6.11 -6.63 32.30
C TYR A 67 4.96 -7.60 32.57
N HIS A 68 4.03 -7.72 31.63
CA HIS A 68 2.96 -8.72 31.76
C HIS A 68 3.54 -10.13 31.73
N PRO A 69 3.15 -11.04 32.65
CA PRO A 69 3.73 -12.39 32.74
C PRO A 69 3.61 -13.17 31.43
N ASP A 70 2.53 -12.99 30.69
CA ASP A 70 2.28 -13.71 29.44
C ASP A 70 2.89 -13.04 28.20
N TYR A 71 3.48 -11.84 28.33
CA TYR A 71 4.01 -11.09 27.19
C TYR A 71 4.99 -11.91 26.35
N LYS A 72 5.92 -12.59 27.01
CA LYS A 72 6.96 -13.38 26.31
C LYS A 72 6.35 -14.57 25.57
N MET A 73 5.43 -15.28 26.20
CA MET A 73 4.75 -16.44 25.62
C MET A 73 3.91 -16.02 24.41
N VAL A 74 3.09 -14.99 24.54
CA VAL A 74 2.21 -14.52 23.47
C VAL A 74 3.01 -13.92 22.30
N SER A 75 4.11 -13.21 22.59
CA SER A 75 5.03 -12.73 21.56
C SER A 75 5.63 -13.87 20.74
N GLN A 76 6.02 -14.94 21.41
CA GLN A 76 6.57 -16.11 20.72
C GLN A 76 5.53 -16.83 19.87
N GLN A 77 4.31 -16.99 20.38
CA GLN A 77 3.20 -17.57 19.63
C GLN A 77 2.88 -16.76 18.38
N LEU A 78 2.93 -15.42 18.44
CA LEU A 78 2.75 -14.55 17.28
C LEU A 78 3.84 -14.75 16.24
N ILE A 79 5.11 -14.82 16.68
CA ILE A 79 6.26 -15.06 15.79
C ILE A 79 6.13 -16.40 15.09
N GLU A 80 5.77 -17.47 15.82
CA GLU A 80 5.59 -18.81 15.27
C GLU A 80 4.42 -18.86 14.27
N ALA A 81 3.27 -18.30 14.62
CA ALA A 81 2.11 -18.24 13.73
C ALA A 81 2.41 -17.45 12.45
N LYS A 82 3.13 -16.32 12.58
CA LYS A 82 3.60 -15.54 11.44
C LYS A 82 4.56 -16.33 10.56
N SER A 83 5.55 -17.00 11.16
CA SER A 83 6.52 -17.81 10.43
C SER A 83 5.83 -18.92 9.64
N ASN A 84 4.91 -19.65 10.26
CA ASN A 84 4.17 -20.74 9.61
C ASN A 84 3.34 -20.23 8.42
N LEU A 85 2.64 -19.11 8.59
CA LEU A 85 1.87 -18.50 7.52
C LEU A 85 2.77 -18.05 6.35
N PHE A 86 3.86 -17.35 6.65
CA PHE A 86 4.76 -16.81 5.62
C PHE A 86 5.70 -17.85 4.99
N GLN A 87 5.81 -19.06 5.54
CA GLN A 87 6.50 -20.16 4.89
C GLN A 87 5.67 -20.83 3.79
N ASN A 88 4.35 -20.66 3.80
CA ASN A 88 3.48 -21.20 2.77
C ASN A 88 3.81 -20.58 1.40
N PRO A 89 4.01 -21.41 0.33
CA PRO A 89 4.43 -20.93 -0.98
C PRO A 89 3.42 -19.99 -1.64
N TYR A 90 2.12 -20.22 -1.48
CA TYR A 90 1.07 -19.34 -2.01
C TYR A 90 1.11 -17.96 -1.35
N ILE A 91 1.31 -17.91 -0.04
CA ILE A 91 1.43 -16.65 0.69
C ILE A 91 2.71 -15.90 0.31
N LYS A 92 3.83 -16.60 0.13
CA LYS A 92 5.07 -15.98 -0.35
C LYS A 92 4.91 -15.33 -1.71
N GLU A 93 4.35 -16.06 -2.66
CA GLU A 93 4.16 -15.55 -4.03
C GLU A 93 3.12 -14.42 -4.05
N PHE A 94 2.04 -14.54 -3.29
CA PHE A 94 1.05 -13.48 -3.14
C PHE A 94 1.69 -12.18 -2.60
N LYS A 95 2.50 -12.26 -1.55
CA LYS A 95 3.22 -11.11 -0.98
C LYS A 95 4.26 -10.52 -1.94
N LYS A 96 4.87 -11.35 -2.77
CA LYS A 96 5.77 -10.88 -3.84
C LYS A 96 5.00 -10.09 -4.89
N CYS A 97 3.89 -10.62 -5.39
CA CYS A 97 3.02 -9.93 -6.34
C CYS A 97 2.49 -8.60 -5.77
N GLU A 98 2.06 -8.60 -4.51
CA GLU A 98 1.59 -7.40 -3.81
C GLU A 98 2.67 -6.30 -3.78
N ARG A 99 3.91 -6.67 -3.48
CA ARG A 99 5.05 -5.74 -3.47
C ARG A 99 5.37 -5.20 -4.85
N GLU A 100 5.37 -6.04 -5.87
CA GLU A 100 5.63 -5.63 -7.25
C GLU A 100 4.55 -4.67 -7.77
N ILE A 101 3.28 -4.95 -7.48
CA ILE A 101 2.16 -4.06 -7.80
C ILE A 101 2.32 -2.72 -7.06
N GLN A 102 2.69 -2.74 -5.78
CA GLN A 102 2.92 -1.51 -5.01
C GLN A 102 4.04 -0.66 -5.63
N LEU A 103 5.13 -1.26 -6.07
CA LEU A 103 6.22 -0.54 -6.75
C LEU A 103 5.75 0.12 -8.05
N ILE A 104 4.88 -0.53 -8.81
CA ILE A 104 4.29 0.05 -10.02
C ILE A 104 3.43 1.27 -9.67
N LEU A 105 2.58 1.14 -8.65
CA LEU A 105 1.72 2.23 -8.19
C LEU A 105 2.54 3.42 -7.66
N ASP A 106 3.60 3.16 -6.90
CA ASP A 106 4.50 4.17 -6.37
C ASP A 106 5.24 4.91 -7.50
N ASP A 107 5.70 4.20 -8.53
CA ASP A 107 6.34 4.81 -9.71
C ASP A 107 5.37 5.72 -10.48
N ILE A 108 4.13 5.28 -10.67
CA ILE A 108 3.08 6.09 -11.31
C ILE A 108 2.80 7.35 -10.47
N ALA A 109 2.63 7.19 -9.16
CA ALA A 109 2.39 8.31 -8.24
C ALA A 109 3.55 9.32 -8.28
N GLN A 110 4.80 8.86 -8.27
CA GLN A 110 5.96 9.73 -8.40
C GLN A 110 6.02 10.49 -9.74
N LYS A 111 5.71 9.82 -10.84
CA LYS A 111 5.65 10.46 -12.16
C LYS A 111 4.60 11.55 -12.21
N ILE A 112 3.42 11.31 -11.66
CA ILE A 112 2.35 12.31 -11.57
C ILE A 112 2.79 13.48 -10.68
N SER A 113 3.36 13.22 -9.50
CA SER A 113 3.84 14.25 -8.58
C SER A 113 4.89 15.17 -9.23
N ARG A 114 5.86 14.60 -9.91
CA ARG A 114 6.90 15.39 -10.63
C ARG A 114 6.30 16.34 -11.69
N VAL A 115 5.30 15.88 -12.43
CA VAL A 115 4.61 16.70 -13.43
C VAL A 115 3.85 17.84 -12.76
N VAL A 116 3.16 17.58 -11.65
CA VAL A 116 2.42 18.58 -10.89
C VAL A 116 3.36 19.60 -10.28
N GLU A 117 4.43 19.19 -9.60
CA GLU A 117 5.45 20.08 -9.01
C GLU A 117 6.11 20.98 -10.05
N PHE A 118 6.47 20.41 -11.20
CA PHE A 118 7.06 21.19 -12.30
C PHE A 118 6.11 22.29 -12.80
N LYS A 119 4.82 21.99 -12.94
CA LYS A 119 3.82 22.98 -13.37
C LYS A 119 3.57 24.06 -12.32
N ILE A 120 3.52 23.69 -11.04
CA ILE A 120 3.35 24.63 -9.92
C ILE A 120 4.55 25.58 -9.83
N ASN A 121 5.77 25.06 -9.95
CA ASN A 121 6.99 25.87 -9.87
C ASN A 121 7.14 26.84 -11.06
N LYS A 122 6.72 26.44 -12.28
CA LYS A 122 6.66 27.36 -13.41
C LYS A 122 5.75 28.56 -13.14
N ASN A 123 4.66 28.38 -12.42
CA ASN A 123 3.73 29.46 -12.10
C ASN A 123 4.23 30.35 -10.96
N LYS A 124 5.23 29.93 -10.17
CA LYS A 124 5.87 30.75 -9.12
C LYS A 124 7.02 31.62 -9.63
N SER A 125 7.38 31.53 -10.90
CA SER A 125 8.47 32.28 -11.51
C SER A 125 8.06 33.68 -11.97
N CYS A 126 7.02 34.28 -11.44
CA CYS A 126 6.64 35.66 -11.72
C CYS A 126 6.64 36.49 -10.45
N GLY A 127 7.72 37.27 -10.27
CA GLY A 127 7.66 38.54 -9.59
C GLY A 127 7.98 38.56 -8.11
N CYS A 128 9.27 38.54 -7.77
CA CYS A 128 9.72 39.36 -6.66
C CYS A 128 10.56 40.51 -7.23
N GLY A 129 9.88 41.62 -7.47
CA GLY A 129 10.54 42.88 -7.71
C GLY A 129 11.40 43.25 -6.51
N SER A 130 12.64 43.55 -6.78
CA SER A 130 13.59 44.14 -5.86
C SER A 130 13.02 45.44 -5.28
N GLY A 131 12.56 45.36 -4.04
CA GLY A 131 12.31 46.52 -3.19
C GLY A 131 13.59 46.87 -2.44
N ASN A 132 14.31 47.82 -3.02
CA ASN A 132 15.46 48.50 -2.39
C ASN A 132 14.94 49.26 -1.18
N CYS A 133 15.30 48.90 0.04
CA CYS A 133 15.18 49.72 1.24
C CYS A 133 16.56 50.18 1.67
N SER A 134 16.89 51.38 1.17
CA SER A 134 17.89 52.25 1.81
C SER A 134 17.20 53.01 2.94
N LYS A 135 17.59 52.85 4.16
CA LYS A 135 17.99 53.77 5.22
C LYS A 135 17.91 53.11 6.57
#